data_2b3f536af872e24acf13f47c0ae6da94
#
_entry.id   2b3f536af872e24acf13f47c0ae6da94
#
_cell.length_a   1.000
_cell.length_b   1.000
_cell.length_c   1.000
_cell.angle_alpha   90.00
_cell.angle_beta   90.00
_cell.angle_gamma   90.00
#
_symmetry.space_group_name_H-M   'P 1'
#
loop_
_entity.id
_entity.type
_entity.pdbx_description
1 polymer ?
#
loop_
_entity_poly.entity_id
_entity_poly.type
_entity_poly.pdbx_seq_one_letter_code
_entity_poly.pdbx_strand_id
1 'polypeptide(L)'
;MGENGAGKSTLMKILAGAYTATSGEILIDGKPQTIRGPKDALAAGITLIYQEMQLAPNLTVAENIFLGSELARGGLVQRKAMLSQAQAVIDRLGAQFKASDRVMTLTIAEQQQVEIARALHRQSRILVMDEPTAALSSRETQRLFELILRLRDEGMAIIYISHRMAEVYELSDRVSVLRDGQYVGSLVRDKLNAPELVRMM
;
A
#
# COMPACT_ATOMS: atom_id res chain seq x y z
N MET A 1 -0.17 14.72 -1.14
CA MET A 1 1.08 15.39 -0.80
C MET A 1 0.84 16.42 0.30
N GLY A 2 1.87 16.91 1.02
CA GLY A 2 1.75 17.90 2.09
C GLY A 2 2.86 17.71 3.13
N GLU A 3 3.08 18.71 3.97
CA GLU A 3 4.09 18.68 5.03
C GLU A 3 3.76 17.65 6.13
N ASN A 4 4.71 17.42 7.04
CA ASN A 4 4.47 16.58 8.21
C ASN A 4 3.38 17.23 9.08
N GLY A 5 2.43 16.40 9.55
CA GLY A 5 1.28 16.90 10.29
C GLY A 5 0.08 17.37 9.43
N ALA A 6 0.19 17.42 8.11
CA ALA A 6 -0.89 17.85 7.21
C ALA A 6 -2.13 16.93 7.17
N GLY A 7 -2.17 15.85 7.95
CA GLY A 7 -3.33 14.95 8.03
C GLY A 7 -3.32 13.79 7.02
N LYS A 8 -2.29 13.63 6.19
CA LYS A 8 -2.21 12.58 5.17
C LYS A 8 -2.38 11.17 5.73
N SER A 9 -1.55 10.79 6.70
CA SER A 9 -1.60 9.45 7.32
C SER A 9 -2.88 9.24 8.12
N THR A 10 -3.47 10.31 8.69
CA THR A 10 -4.78 10.24 9.36
C THR A 10 -5.88 9.88 8.35
N LEU A 11 -5.91 10.54 7.19
CA LEU A 11 -6.86 10.24 6.13
C LEU A 11 -6.71 8.78 5.65
N MET A 12 -5.47 8.30 5.50
CA MET A 12 -5.23 6.91 5.10
C MET A 12 -5.64 5.90 6.16
N LYS A 13 -5.45 6.22 7.45
CA LYS A 13 -5.93 5.40 8.57
C LYS A 13 -7.46 5.30 8.60
N ILE A 14 -8.17 6.36 8.19
CA ILE A 14 -9.63 6.33 8.01
C ILE A 14 -9.99 5.40 6.86
N LEU A 15 -9.34 5.51 5.70
CA LEU A 15 -9.57 4.60 4.57
C LEU A 15 -9.29 3.14 4.91
N ALA A 16 -8.27 2.87 5.72
CA ALA A 16 -7.93 1.54 6.20
C ALA A 16 -8.81 1.04 7.35
N GLY A 17 -9.74 1.86 7.85
CA GLY A 17 -10.61 1.51 8.96
C GLY A 17 -9.94 1.48 10.33
N ALA A 18 -8.72 2.01 10.45
CA ALA A 18 -8.05 2.15 11.75
C ALA A 18 -8.66 3.29 12.58
N TYR A 19 -9.21 4.30 11.92
CA TYR A 19 -9.99 5.38 12.52
C TYR A 19 -11.34 5.49 11.84
N THR A 20 -12.36 5.89 12.57
CA THR A 20 -13.69 6.17 12.02
C THR A 20 -13.75 7.63 11.57
N ALA A 21 -14.30 7.89 10.38
CA ALA A 21 -14.54 9.24 9.91
C ALA A 21 -15.58 9.93 10.81
N THR A 22 -15.32 11.16 11.22
CA THR A 22 -16.25 11.98 12.01
C THR A 22 -17.39 12.49 11.14
N SER A 23 -17.12 12.80 9.87
CA SER A 23 -18.08 13.30 8.90
C SER A 23 -17.57 13.05 7.47
N GLY A 24 -18.43 13.29 6.48
CA GLY A 24 -18.13 13.04 5.09
C GLY A 24 -18.49 11.63 4.64
N GLU A 25 -18.15 11.31 3.40
CA GLU A 25 -18.42 10.01 2.79
C GLU A 25 -17.20 9.49 2.03
N ILE A 26 -17.08 8.17 1.93
CA ILE A 26 -16.07 7.49 1.13
C ILE A 26 -16.79 6.87 -0.06
N LEU A 27 -16.39 7.24 -1.27
CA LEU A 27 -16.95 6.70 -2.51
C LEU A 27 -15.91 5.81 -3.18
N ILE A 28 -16.30 4.58 -3.54
CA ILE A 28 -15.51 3.68 -4.39
C ILE A 28 -16.37 3.34 -5.61
N ASP A 29 -15.84 3.63 -6.79
CA ASP A 29 -16.59 3.50 -8.07
C ASP A 29 -17.93 4.25 -8.03
N GLY A 30 -17.96 5.44 -7.39
CA GLY A 30 -19.14 6.27 -7.23
C GLY A 30 -20.18 5.75 -6.22
N LYS A 31 -19.89 4.66 -5.52
CA LYS A 31 -20.80 4.05 -4.54
C LYS A 31 -20.32 4.36 -3.12
N PRO A 32 -21.20 4.84 -2.22
CA PRO A 32 -20.87 5.08 -0.82
C PRO A 32 -20.41 3.78 -0.12
N GLN A 33 -19.33 3.87 0.64
CA GLN A 33 -18.79 2.79 1.46
C GLN A 33 -18.78 3.21 2.92
N THR A 34 -19.26 2.33 3.78
CA THR A 34 -19.18 2.53 5.24
C THR A 34 -18.05 1.69 5.79
N ILE A 35 -16.96 2.34 6.20
CA ILE A 35 -15.78 1.69 6.77
C ILE A 35 -15.78 1.96 8.27
N ARG A 36 -16.13 0.95 9.06
CA ARG A 36 -16.17 1.00 10.53
C ARG A 36 -14.95 0.33 11.16
N GLY A 37 -14.19 -0.41 10.37
CA GLY A 37 -13.02 -1.13 10.82
C GLY A 37 -12.19 -1.72 9.68
N PRO A 38 -11.01 -2.31 10.00
CA PRO A 38 -10.12 -2.87 8.98
C PRO A 38 -10.76 -3.97 8.12
N LYS A 39 -11.71 -4.73 8.68
CA LYS A 39 -12.43 -5.76 7.92
C LYS A 39 -13.29 -5.16 6.80
N ASP A 40 -13.93 -4.02 7.06
CA ASP A 40 -14.75 -3.32 6.06
C ASP A 40 -13.86 -2.75 4.95
N ALA A 41 -12.70 -2.17 5.31
CA ALA A 41 -11.72 -1.67 4.36
C ALA A 41 -11.23 -2.79 3.43
N LEU A 42 -10.85 -3.94 3.99
CA LEU A 42 -10.44 -5.12 3.22
C LEU A 42 -11.58 -5.64 2.32
N ALA A 43 -12.81 -5.70 2.82
CA ALA A 43 -13.99 -6.10 2.02
C ALA A 43 -14.26 -5.10 0.89
N ALA A 44 -13.98 -3.82 1.08
CA ALA A 44 -14.03 -2.79 0.03
C ALA A 44 -12.84 -2.86 -0.94
N GLY A 45 -11.88 -3.76 -0.72
CA GLY A 45 -10.69 -3.96 -1.55
C GLY A 45 -9.57 -2.96 -1.26
N ILE A 46 -9.55 -2.33 -0.09
CA ILE A 46 -8.50 -1.38 0.32
C ILE A 46 -7.47 -2.09 1.17
N THR A 47 -6.19 -1.95 0.83
CA THR A 47 -5.07 -2.36 1.69
C THR A 47 -4.11 -1.18 1.87
N LEU A 48 -3.71 -0.94 3.11
CA LEU A 48 -2.73 0.08 3.49
C LEU A 48 -1.40 -0.60 3.85
N ILE A 49 -0.33 -0.17 3.20
CA ILE A 49 1.05 -0.42 3.58
C ILE A 49 1.52 0.79 4.38
N TYR A 50 1.83 0.55 5.64
CA TYR A 50 2.27 1.59 6.57
C TYR A 50 3.75 1.93 6.34
N GLN A 51 4.15 3.11 6.78
CA GLN A 51 5.56 3.53 6.82
C GLN A 51 6.42 2.57 7.65
N GLU A 52 5.91 2.11 8.80
CA GLU A 52 6.51 1.03 9.59
C GLU A 52 5.90 -0.30 9.20
N MET A 53 6.75 -1.25 8.81
CA MET A 53 6.32 -2.56 8.33
C MET A 53 5.55 -3.35 9.38
N GLN A 54 4.41 -3.90 8.97
CA GLN A 54 3.52 -4.69 9.83
C GLN A 54 3.69 -6.20 9.56
N LEU A 55 4.96 -6.65 9.57
CA LEU A 55 5.31 -8.06 9.35
C LEU A 55 5.76 -8.72 10.65
N ALA A 56 5.45 -10.00 10.80
CA ALA A 56 5.93 -10.84 11.89
C ALA A 56 7.31 -11.43 11.50
N PRO A 57 8.43 -10.94 12.08
CA PRO A 57 9.77 -11.27 11.58
C PRO A 57 10.14 -12.75 11.75
N ASN A 58 9.59 -13.41 12.76
CA ASN A 58 9.85 -14.82 13.08
C ASN A 58 9.03 -15.80 12.21
N LEU A 59 8.03 -15.32 11.50
CA LEU A 59 7.21 -16.12 10.60
C LEU A 59 7.82 -16.15 9.20
N THR A 60 7.45 -17.16 8.42
CA THR A 60 7.80 -17.26 7.00
C THR A 60 7.05 -16.20 6.18
N VAL A 61 7.52 -15.95 4.95
CA VAL A 61 6.84 -15.09 3.99
C VAL A 61 5.42 -15.58 3.74
N ALA A 62 5.22 -16.89 3.53
CA ALA A 62 3.88 -17.45 3.33
C ALA A 62 2.98 -17.20 4.53
N GLU A 63 3.45 -17.42 5.76
CA GLU A 63 2.68 -17.16 6.96
C GLU A 63 2.32 -15.67 7.12
N ASN A 64 3.22 -14.76 6.74
CA ASN A 64 2.93 -13.32 6.72
C ASN A 64 1.89 -12.93 5.66
N ILE A 65 1.97 -13.50 4.45
CA ILE A 65 1.00 -13.23 3.38
C ILE A 65 -0.41 -13.67 3.80
N PHE A 66 -0.52 -14.83 4.44
CA PHE A 66 -1.78 -15.41 4.87
C PHE A 66 -2.24 -14.99 6.27
N LEU A 67 -1.50 -14.17 6.98
CA LEU A 67 -1.81 -13.77 8.35
C LEU A 67 -3.22 -13.17 8.46
N GLY A 68 -4.08 -13.83 9.25
CA GLY A 68 -5.50 -13.48 9.40
C GLY A 68 -6.40 -13.93 8.25
N SER A 69 -5.88 -14.75 7.31
CA SER A 69 -6.62 -15.37 6.20
C SER A 69 -6.09 -16.77 5.89
N GLU A 70 -5.68 -17.49 6.93
CA GLU A 70 -5.05 -18.81 6.82
C GLU A 70 -5.99 -19.80 6.14
N LEU A 71 -5.44 -20.62 5.25
CA LEU A 71 -6.17 -21.72 4.64
C LEU A 71 -6.30 -22.85 5.65
N ALA A 72 -7.53 -23.16 6.06
CA ALA A 72 -7.81 -24.26 7.00
C ALA A 72 -8.85 -25.22 6.45
N ARG A 73 -8.69 -26.51 6.76
CA ARG A 73 -9.69 -27.56 6.47
C ARG A 73 -9.81 -28.47 7.70
N GLY A 74 -11.02 -28.62 8.20
CA GLY A 74 -11.27 -29.42 9.41
C GLY A 74 -10.52 -28.92 10.65
N GLY A 75 -10.31 -27.59 10.79
CA GLY A 75 -9.57 -26.99 11.90
C GLY A 75 -8.03 -27.05 11.76
N LEU A 76 -7.49 -27.66 10.70
CA LEU A 76 -6.05 -27.78 10.46
C LEU A 76 -5.60 -26.84 9.37
N VAL A 77 -4.51 -26.07 9.64
CA VAL A 77 -3.92 -25.15 8.68
C VAL A 77 -3.24 -25.91 7.54
N GLN A 78 -3.56 -25.55 6.31
CA GLN A 78 -3.03 -26.16 5.08
C GLN A 78 -1.72 -25.52 4.65
N ARG A 79 -0.63 -25.72 5.40
CA ARG A 79 0.68 -25.09 5.17
C ARG A 79 1.21 -25.26 3.74
N LYS A 80 1.07 -26.48 3.16
CA LYS A 80 1.55 -26.73 1.78
C LYS A 80 0.81 -25.88 0.74
N ALA A 81 -0.51 -25.75 0.88
CA ALA A 81 -1.31 -24.91 -0.01
C ALA A 81 -0.94 -23.43 0.14
N MET A 82 -0.78 -22.96 1.37
CA MET A 82 -0.33 -21.58 1.64
C MET A 82 1.05 -21.30 1.02
N LEU A 83 2.02 -22.19 1.18
CA LEU A 83 3.34 -22.07 0.56
C LEU A 83 3.26 -21.98 -0.97
N SER A 84 2.49 -22.87 -1.60
CA SER A 84 2.33 -22.90 -3.07
C SER A 84 1.67 -21.63 -3.59
N GLN A 85 0.59 -21.16 -2.94
CA GLN A 85 -0.10 -19.94 -3.36
C GLN A 85 0.74 -18.68 -3.09
N ALA A 86 1.44 -18.61 -1.96
CA ALA A 86 2.35 -17.51 -1.67
C ALA A 86 3.48 -17.45 -2.70
N GLN A 87 4.06 -18.59 -3.08
CA GLN A 87 5.12 -18.62 -4.11
C GLN A 87 4.61 -18.10 -5.44
N ALA A 88 3.41 -18.46 -5.86
CA ALA A 88 2.83 -17.96 -7.10
C ALA A 88 2.67 -16.42 -7.10
N VAL A 89 2.32 -15.83 -5.95
CA VAL A 89 2.26 -14.36 -5.83
C VAL A 89 3.65 -13.73 -5.86
N ILE A 90 4.64 -14.34 -5.19
CA ILE A 90 6.04 -13.90 -5.18
C ILE A 90 6.62 -13.93 -6.60
N ASP A 91 6.38 -15.02 -7.34
CA ASP A 91 6.83 -15.17 -8.72
C ASP A 91 6.20 -14.12 -9.65
N ARG A 92 4.91 -13.82 -9.46
CA ARG A 92 4.22 -12.73 -10.18
C ARG A 92 4.84 -11.38 -9.89
N LEU A 93 5.31 -11.13 -8.66
CA LEU A 93 6.02 -9.90 -8.31
C LEU A 93 7.43 -9.83 -8.91
N GLY A 94 8.00 -10.97 -9.33
CA GLY A 94 9.39 -11.08 -9.78
C GLY A 94 10.39 -10.96 -8.63
N ALA A 95 9.96 -11.24 -7.40
CA ALA A 95 10.80 -11.20 -6.22
C ALA A 95 11.77 -12.41 -6.17
N GLN A 96 12.92 -12.24 -5.50
CA GLN A 96 13.98 -13.26 -5.51
C GLN A 96 13.98 -14.17 -4.27
N PHE A 97 13.18 -13.85 -3.26
CA PHE A 97 13.02 -14.65 -2.04
C PHE A 97 11.95 -15.74 -2.23
N LYS A 98 11.94 -16.71 -1.32
CA LYS A 98 11.00 -17.85 -1.36
C LYS A 98 9.89 -17.69 -0.32
N ALA A 99 8.75 -18.31 -0.58
CA ALA A 99 7.63 -18.35 0.37
C ALA A 99 8.00 -18.98 1.72
N SER A 100 9.02 -19.86 1.75
CA SER A 100 9.53 -20.52 2.95
C SER A 100 10.53 -19.70 3.75
N ASP A 101 11.07 -18.62 3.20
CA ASP A 101 12.07 -17.80 3.87
C ASP A 101 11.46 -17.06 5.06
N ARG A 102 12.23 -16.84 6.12
CA ARG A 102 11.78 -16.06 7.26
C ARG A 102 11.91 -14.56 6.96
N VAL A 103 10.89 -13.79 7.33
CA VAL A 103 10.87 -12.35 7.06
C VAL A 103 12.07 -11.62 7.68
N MET A 104 12.55 -12.06 8.85
CA MET A 104 13.73 -11.48 9.49
C MET A 104 15.04 -11.61 8.69
N THR A 105 15.10 -12.51 7.70
CA THR A 105 16.29 -12.67 6.85
C THR A 105 16.26 -11.81 5.58
N LEU A 106 15.14 -11.15 5.33
CA LEU A 106 14.92 -10.33 4.15
C LEU A 106 15.42 -8.90 4.37
N THR A 107 15.88 -8.27 3.29
CA THR A 107 16.15 -6.83 3.25
C THR A 107 14.85 -6.02 3.41
N ILE A 108 14.97 -4.74 3.74
CA ILE A 108 13.81 -3.84 3.88
C ILE A 108 12.99 -3.79 2.58
N ALA A 109 13.66 -3.73 1.43
CA ALA A 109 13.00 -3.73 0.12
C ALA A 109 12.21 -5.04 -0.14
N GLU A 110 12.78 -6.18 0.23
CA GLU A 110 12.11 -7.48 0.11
C GLU A 110 10.93 -7.60 1.09
N GLN A 111 11.08 -7.12 2.32
CA GLN A 111 9.98 -7.06 3.30
C GLN A 111 8.82 -6.22 2.75
N GLN A 112 9.10 -5.10 2.08
CA GLN A 112 8.07 -4.30 1.45
C GLN A 112 7.36 -5.05 0.31
N GLN A 113 8.09 -5.83 -0.47
CA GLN A 113 7.48 -6.72 -1.47
C GLN A 113 6.58 -7.78 -0.83
N VAL A 114 6.89 -8.27 0.37
CA VAL A 114 6.00 -9.18 1.13
C VAL A 114 4.68 -8.50 1.49
N GLU A 115 4.70 -7.22 1.90
CA GLU A 115 3.46 -6.48 2.16
C GLU A 115 2.61 -6.26 0.90
N ILE A 116 3.25 -5.99 -0.24
CA ILE A 116 2.57 -5.91 -1.53
C ILE A 116 2.01 -7.30 -1.92
N ALA A 117 2.79 -8.37 -1.73
CA ALA A 117 2.32 -9.74 -1.96
C ALA A 117 1.08 -10.08 -1.13
N ARG A 118 1.04 -9.65 0.14
CA ARG A 118 -0.12 -9.79 1.01
C ARG A 118 -1.35 -9.05 0.46
N ALA A 119 -1.18 -7.84 -0.05
CA ALA A 119 -2.25 -7.08 -0.68
C ALA A 119 -2.78 -7.76 -1.96
N LEU A 120 -1.90 -8.28 -2.79
CA LEU A 120 -2.27 -9.03 -4.00
C LEU A 120 -3.00 -10.34 -3.68
N HIS A 121 -2.52 -11.09 -2.67
CA HIS A 121 -3.19 -12.30 -2.19
C HIS A 121 -4.63 -12.01 -1.73
N ARG A 122 -4.84 -10.88 -1.09
CA ARG A 122 -6.17 -10.41 -0.64
C ARG A 122 -7.03 -9.83 -1.77
N GLN A 123 -6.54 -9.85 -3.02
CA GLN A 123 -7.22 -9.30 -4.19
C GLN A 123 -7.60 -7.82 -4.01
N SER A 124 -6.73 -7.06 -3.37
CA SER A 124 -6.95 -5.64 -3.16
C SER A 124 -7.03 -4.89 -4.50
N ARG A 125 -8.02 -4.00 -4.61
CA ARG A 125 -8.21 -3.13 -5.79
C ARG A 125 -7.58 -1.76 -5.58
N ILE A 126 -7.43 -1.35 -4.34
CA ILE A 126 -6.86 -0.07 -3.93
C ILE A 126 -5.70 -0.34 -2.98
N LEU A 127 -4.50 0.04 -3.40
CA LEU A 127 -3.29 -0.07 -2.60
C LEU A 127 -2.86 1.32 -2.15
N VAL A 128 -2.83 1.51 -0.85
CA VAL A 128 -2.34 2.75 -0.22
C VAL A 128 -0.94 2.51 0.30
N MET A 129 -0.01 3.39 -0.02
CA MET A 129 1.38 3.34 0.44
C MET A 129 1.75 4.64 1.16
N ASP A 130 2.16 4.54 2.42
CA ASP A 130 2.57 5.68 3.24
C ASP A 130 4.09 5.77 3.31
N GLU A 131 4.69 6.70 2.56
CA GLU A 131 6.13 6.96 2.43
C GLU A 131 7.00 5.70 2.22
N PRO A 132 6.69 4.85 1.23
CA PRO A 132 7.29 3.52 1.13
C PRO A 132 8.78 3.51 0.78
N THR A 133 9.35 4.64 0.37
CA THR A 133 10.77 4.79 -0.03
C THR A 133 11.66 5.32 1.08
N ALA A 134 11.14 5.58 2.28
CA ALA A 134 11.87 6.26 3.35
C ALA A 134 13.19 5.56 3.75
N ALA A 135 13.22 4.23 3.70
CA ALA A 135 14.36 3.41 4.08
C ALA A 135 15.03 2.67 2.88
N LEU A 136 14.68 3.04 1.64
CA LEU A 136 15.19 2.39 0.44
C LEU A 136 16.35 3.18 -0.19
N SER A 137 17.31 2.45 -0.76
CA SER A 137 18.32 3.01 -1.66
C SER A 137 17.67 3.46 -2.98
N SER A 138 18.35 4.31 -3.74
CA SER A 138 17.86 4.79 -5.04
C SER A 138 17.54 3.65 -6.02
N ARG A 139 18.35 2.57 -6.02
CA ARG A 139 18.12 1.39 -6.87
C ARG A 139 16.88 0.61 -6.45
N GLU A 140 16.65 0.46 -5.15
CA GLU A 140 15.46 -0.22 -4.61
C GLU A 140 14.20 0.61 -4.84
N THR A 141 14.30 1.94 -4.69
CA THR A 141 13.23 2.87 -5.02
C THR A 141 12.79 2.73 -6.48
N GLN A 142 13.75 2.68 -7.42
CA GLN A 142 13.43 2.53 -8.83
C GLN A 142 12.71 1.20 -9.13
N ARG A 143 13.15 0.10 -8.53
CA ARG A 143 12.47 -1.20 -8.65
C ARG A 143 11.06 -1.18 -8.07
N LEU A 144 10.86 -0.48 -6.95
CA LEU A 144 9.53 -0.29 -6.37
C LEU A 144 8.63 0.51 -7.33
N PHE A 145 9.14 1.55 -7.97
CA PHE A 145 8.37 2.34 -8.94
C PHE A 145 7.96 1.51 -10.16
N GLU A 146 8.88 0.72 -10.72
CA GLU A 146 8.57 -0.21 -11.80
C GLU A 146 7.45 -1.19 -11.42
N LEU A 147 7.49 -1.70 -10.18
CA LEU A 147 6.45 -2.58 -9.65
C LEU A 147 5.11 -1.83 -9.50
N ILE A 148 5.11 -0.63 -8.93
CA ILE A 148 3.90 0.20 -8.75
C ILE A 148 3.26 0.51 -10.11
N LEU A 149 4.05 0.94 -11.10
CA LEU A 149 3.57 1.25 -12.44
C LEU A 149 2.96 0.02 -13.11
N ARG A 150 3.59 -1.14 -12.99
CA ARG A 150 3.04 -2.40 -13.49
C ARG A 150 1.70 -2.76 -12.83
N LEU A 151 1.59 -2.65 -11.50
CA LEU A 151 0.34 -2.93 -10.79
C LEU A 151 -0.77 -1.95 -11.18
N ARG A 152 -0.44 -0.68 -11.40
CA ARG A 152 -1.36 0.32 -11.93
C ARG A 152 -1.86 -0.08 -13.33
N ASP A 153 -0.96 -0.49 -14.20
CA ASP A 153 -1.28 -0.89 -15.58
C ASP A 153 -2.11 -2.19 -15.62
N GLU A 154 -2.00 -3.03 -14.58
CA GLU A 154 -2.89 -4.18 -14.32
C GLU A 154 -4.26 -3.77 -13.76
N GLY A 155 -4.54 -2.47 -13.56
CA GLY A 155 -5.82 -1.94 -13.11
C GLY A 155 -5.97 -1.69 -11.61
N MET A 156 -4.87 -1.78 -10.85
CA MET A 156 -4.89 -1.43 -9.42
C MET A 156 -4.89 0.08 -9.23
N ALA A 157 -5.79 0.60 -8.40
CA ALA A 157 -5.74 1.99 -7.98
C ALA A 157 -4.67 2.18 -6.89
N ILE A 158 -3.73 3.10 -7.11
CA ILE A 158 -2.63 3.36 -6.18
C ILE A 158 -2.83 4.72 -5.53
N ILE A 159 -2.81 4.77 -4.20
CA ILE A 159 -2.73 6.01 -3.42
C ILE A 159 -1.34 6.06 -2.80
N TYR A 160 -0.51 6.96 -3.30
CA TYR A 160 0.89 7.08 -2.90
C TYR A 160 1.12 8.35 -2.09
N ILE A 161 1.59 8.21 -0.86
CA ILE A 161 1.93 9.34 -0.01
C ILE A 161 3.43 9.56 -0.06
N SER A 162 3.83 10.75 -0.43
CA SER A 162 5.22 11.20 -0.38
C SER A 162 5.28 12.71 -0.19
N HIS A 163 6.39 13.18 0.35
CA HIS A 163 6.80 14.59 0.36
C HIS A 163 7.93 14.87 -0.66
N ARG A 164 8.39 13.84 -1.38
CA ARG A 164 9.48 13.94 -2.37
C ARG A 164 8.93 14.24 -3.75
N MET A 165 9.27 15.40 -4.31
CA MET A 165 8.81 15.86 -5.62
C MET A 165 9.17 14.90 -6.75
N ALA A 166 10.38 14.31 -6.75
CA ALA A 166 10.82 13.38 -7.78
C ALA A 166 9.88 12.17 -7.89
N GLU A 167 9.44 11.61 -6.76
CA GLU A 167 8.50 10.47 -6.71
C GLU A 167 7.12 10.84 -7.27
N VAL A 168 6.67 12.06 -6.96
CA VAL A 168 5.39 12.58 -7.45
C VAL A 168 5.41 12.71 -8.97
N TYR A 169 6.46 13.27 -9.54
CA TYR A 169 6.60 13.38 -11.00
C TYR A 169 6.68 12.03 -11.70
N GLU A 170 7.32 11.05 -11.07
CA GLU A 170 7.50 9.71 -11.64
C GLU A 170 6.16 8.93 -11.67
N LEU A 171 5.43 8.94 -10.57
CA LEU A 171 4.34 8.00 -10.32
C LEU A 171 2.94 8.56 -10.57
N SER A 172 2.70 9.87 -10.34
CA SER A 172 1.32 10.33 -10.17
C SER A 172 0.66 10.76 -11.48
N ASP A 173 -0.60 10.34 -11.66
CA ASP A 173 -1.52 10.87 -12.65
C ASP A 173 -2.21 12.15 -12.14
N ARG A 174 -2.41 12.22 -10.81
CA ARG A 174 -3.00 13.37 -10.11
C ARG A 174 -2.41 13.48 -8.71
N VAL A 175 -2.10 14.71 -8.31
CA VAL A 175 -1.61 15.03 -6.96
C VAL A 175 -2.66 15.85 -6.24
N SER A 176 -3.05 15.41 -5.05
CA SER A 176 -3.87 16.19 -4.11
C SER A 176 -3.00 16.66 -2.97
N VAL A 177 -3.14 17.93 -2.59
CA VAL A 177 -2.35 18.54 -1.53
C VAL A 177 -3.22 18.77 -0.30
N LEU A 178 -2.69 18.36 0.85
CA LEU A 178 -3.24 18.60 2.17
C LEU A 178 -2.30 19.53 2.94
N ARG A 179 -2.87 20.51 3.65
CA ARG A 179 -2.18 21.41 4.56
C ARG A 179 -3.05 21.66 5.79
N ASP A 180 -2.47 21.47 6.98
CA ASP A 180 -3.16 21.71 8.27
C ASP A 180 -4.50 20.95 8.39
N GLY A 181 -4.54 19.71 7.89
CA GLY A 181 -5.74 18.88 7.91
C GLY A 181 -6.78 19.22 6.85
N GLN A 182 -6.51 20.20 5.98
CA GLN A 182 -7.45 20.65 4.95
C GLN A 182 -6.98 20.31 3.54
N TYR A 183 -7.92 20.04 2.66
CA TYR A 183 -7.67 19.90 1.22
C TYR A 183 -7.45 21.30 0.60
N VAL A 184 -6.28 21.51 0.01
CA VAL A 184 -5.91 22.76 -0.63
C VAL A 184 -6.26 22.77 -2.11
N GLY A 185 -6.07 21.64 -2.79
CA GLY A 185 -6.34 21.50 -4.22
C GLY A 185 -5.67 20.28 -4.83
N SER A 186 -5.86 20.09 -6.15
CA SER A 186 -5.19 19.04 -6.89
C SER A 186 -4.71 19.48 -8.26
N LEU A 187 -3.62 18.88 -8.71
CA LEU A 187 -3.05 19.05 -10.05
C LEU A 187 -3.02 17.72 -10.77
N VAL A 188 -3.40 17.71 -12.04
CA VAL A 188 -3.24 16.55 -12.93
C VAL A 188 -1.83 16.55 -13.51
N ARG A 189 -1.35 15.38 -13.98
CA ARG A 189 0.00 15.15 -14.48
C ARG A 189 0.52 16.25 -15.41
N ASP A 190 -0.28 16.63 -16.41
CA ASP A 190 0.11 17.62 -17.42
C ASP A 190 0.25 19.05 -16.88
N LYS A 191 -0.28 19.31 -15.68
CA LYS A 191 -0.23 20.61 -14.99
C LYS A 191 0.68 20.58 -13.78
N LEU A 192 1.39 19.46 -13.53
CA LEU A 192 2.31 19.36 -12.40
C LEU A 192 3.49 20.31 -12.58
N ASN A 193 3.69 21.19 -11.64
CA ASN A 193 4.87 22.04 -11.54
C ASN A 193 5.26 22.24 -10.08
N ALA A 194 6.58 22.23 -9.82
CA ALA A 194 7.12 22.32 -8.47
C ALA A 194 6.75 23.62 -7.74
N PRO A 195 6.85 24.82 -8.36
CA PRO A 195 6.45 26.06 -7.71
C PRO A 195 5.01 26.06 -7.22
N GLU A 196 4.07 25.54 -8.01
CA GLU A 196 2.65 25.46 -7.64
C GLU A 196 2.44 24.49 -6.48
N LEU A 197 3.04 23.28 -6.54
CA LEU A 197 2.94 22.30 -5.47
C LEU A 197 3.51 22.83 -4.16
N VAL A 198 4.67 23.49 -4.19
CA VAL A 198 5.28 24.11 -3.00
C VAL A 198 4.38 25.21 -2.42
N ARG A 199 3.75 26.03 -3.27
CA ARG A 199 2.82 27.07 -2.81
C ARG A 199 1.57 26.49 -2.13
N MET A 200 1.12 25.31 -2.59
CA MET A 200 -0.06 24.63 -2.02
C MET A 200 0.27 23.91 -0.72
N MET A 201 1.53 23.51 -0.49
CA MET A 201 1.98 22.84 0.74
C MET A 201 2.16 23.80 1.89
#